data_6a7436a5b1ea290f0456d5af135c6869
#
_entry.id   6a7436a5b1ea290f0456d5af135c6869
#
_cell.length_a   1.000
_cell.length_b   1.000
_cell.length_c   1.000
_cell.angle_alpha   90.00
_cell.angle_beta   90.00
_cell.angle_gamma   90.00
#
_symmetry.space_group_name_H-M   'P 1'
#
loop_
_entity.id
_entity.type
_entity.pdbx_description
1 polymer ?
#
loop_
_entity_poly.entity_id
_entity_poly.type
_entity_poly.pdbx_seq_one_letter_code
_entity_poly.pdbx_strand_id
1 'polypeptide(L)'
;MLFRSLTAIEQSKAQPFEKVLYAIGIRHVGERTAKELARSMRSIQAIRDSNSESLQQIPEIGAVIADSIVDFFKNAENGEIVNRMMAHGLQFKLNNDQAAVSSKLSEYRIVITGTFSGWSREELKNKLEQSGAQTVTSVSKKTTLVIAGSDPGPEKIKKAADLNIKVISEVQLEAWFTENLL
;
A
#
# COMPACT_ATOMS: atom_id res chain seq x y z
N MET A 1 -26.83 11.27 -14.10
CA MET A 1 -25.61 11.71 -13.38
C MET A 1 -25.60 11.32 -11.90
N LEU A 2 -26.69 11.47 -11.16
CA LEU A 2 -26.79 11.14 -9.71
C LEU A 2 -26.40 9.70 -9.34
N PHE A 3 -26.78 8.71 -10.14
CA PHE A 3 -26.45 7.29 -9.88
C PHE A 3 -24.95 6.98 -9.85
N ARG A 4 -24.16 7.58 -10.74
CA ARG A 4 -22.70 7.40 -10.76
C ARG A 4 -22.03 7.98 -9.52
N SER A 5 -22.50 9.12 -9.04
CA SER A 5 -21.97 9.79 -7.85
C SER A 5 -22.27 9.01 -6.58
N LEU A 6 -23.50 8.48 -6.44
CA LEU A 6 -23.86 7.65 -5.29
C LEU A 6 -23.06 6.35 -5.24
N THR A 7 -22.93 5.67 -6.38
CA THR A 7 -22.10 4.45 -6.47
C THR A 7 -20.63 4.73 -6.12
N ALA A 8 -20.07 5.84 -6.61
CA ALA A 8 -18.70 6.23 -6.30
C ALA A 8 -18.50 6.56 -4.81
N ILE A 9 -19.49 7.20 -4.16
CA ILE A 9 -19.47 7.46 -2.72
C ILE A 9 -19.52 6.15 -1.94
N GLU A 10 -20.38 5.20 -2.30
CA GLU A 10 -20.41 3.89 -1.64
C GLU A 10 -19.09 3.12 -1.82
N GLN A 11 -18.53 3.15 -3.02
CA GLN A 11 -17.22 2.53 -3.29
C GLN A 11 -16.07 3.18 -2.50
N SER A 12 -16.17 4.48 -2.20
CA SER A 12 -15.16 5.17 -1.40
C SER A 12 -15.07 4.67 0.04
N LYS A 13 -16.16 4.14 0.59
CA LYS A 13 -16.19 3.57 1.95
C LYS A 13 -15.36 2.28 2.07
N ALA A 14 -15.19 1.55 0.96
CA ALA A 14 -14.38 0.34 0.90
C ALA A 14 -12.88 0.62 0.67
N GLN A 15 -12.50 1.89 0.49
CA GLN A 15 -11.08 2.22 0.28
C GLN A 15 -10.26 1.94 1.54
N PRO A 16 -9.04 1.40 1.41
CA PRO A 16 -8.18 1.10 2.54
C PRO A 16 -7.73 2.37 3.28
N PHE A 17 -7.38 2.21 4.55
CA PHE A 17 -7.08 3.32 5.45
C PHE A 17 -6.02 4.28 4.91
N GLU A 18 -4.95 3.79 4.29
CA GLU A 18 -3.90 4.63 3.71
C GLU A 18 -4.41 5.55 2.60
N LYS A 19 -5.38 5.08 1.79
CA LYS A 19 -6.00 5.92 0.75
C LYS A 19 -6.94 6.97 1.36
N VAL A 20 -7.69 6.59 2.39
CA VAL A 20 -8.54 7.53 3.14
C VAL A 20 -7.67 8.59 3.82
N LEU A 21 -6.57 8.18 4.45
CA LEU A 21 -5.62 9.08 5.11
C LEU A 21 -4.98 10.08 4.14
N TYR A 22 -4.63 9.62 2.94
CA TYR A 22 -4.16 10.53 1.87
C TYR A 22 -5.26 11.50 1.43
N ALA A 23 -6.50 11.00 1.26
CA ALA A 23 -7.63 11.78 0.76
C ALA A 23 -8.11 12.90 1.71
N ILE A 24 -7.87 12.79 3.02
CA ILE A 24 -8.21 13.87 3.97
C ILE A 24 -7.34 15.12 3.82
N GLY A 25 -6.25 15.03 3.06
CA GLY A 25 -5.51 16.21 2.59
C GLY A 25 -4.63 16.88 3.64
N ILE A 26 -4.00 16.12 4.55
CA ILE A 26 -3.02 16.69 5.49
C ILE A 26 -1.84 17.25 4.70
N ARG A 27 -1.49 18.50 4.96
CA ARG A 27 -0.40 19.18 4.26
C ARG A 27 0.91 18.40 4.40
N HIS A 28 1.68 18.29 3.32
CA HIS A 28 2.92 17.53 3.20
C HIS A 28 2.80 16.00 3.35
N VAL A 29 1.61 15.46 3.57
CA VAL A 29 1.36 14.01 3.59
C VAL A 29 0.96 13.55 2.21
N GLY A 30 1.92 13.04 1.44
CA GLY A 30 1.68 12.38 0.15
C GLY A 30 1.22 10.94 0.30
N GLU A 31 0.90 10.27 -0.83
CA GLU A 31 0.41 8.88 -0.84
C GLU A 31 1.38 7.91 -0.13
N ARG A 32 2.68 8.05 -0.38
CA ARG A 32 3.72 7.22 0.23
C ARG A 32 3.80 7.45 1.75
N THR A 33 3.78 8.70 2.18
CA THR A 33 3.79 9.07 3.61
C THR A 33 2.52 8.58 4.31
N ALA A 34 1.35 8.71 3.66
CA ALA A 34 0.08 8.21 4.20
C ALA A 34 0.10 6.69 4.38
N LYS A 35 0.68 5.95 3.44
CA LYS A 35 0.85 4.49 3.53
C LYS A 35 1.74 4.11 4.71
N GLU A 36 2.90 4.78 4.87
CA GLU A 36 3.82 4.50 5.97
C GLU A 36 3.23 4.87 7.33
N LEU A 37 2.55 6.02 7.41
CA LEU A 37 1.85 6.48 8.61
C LEU A 37 0.72 5.51 9.01
N ALA A 38 -0.08 5.04 8.03
CA ALA A 38 -1.14 4.06 8.28
C ALA A 38 -0.58 2.72 8.78
N ARG A 39 0.54 2.25 8.25
CA ARG A 39 1.21 1.01 8.68
C ARG A 39 1.76 1.12 10.10
N SER A 40 2.42 2.22 10.43
CA SER A 40 3.07 2.42 11.72
C SER A 40 2.05 2.69 12.82
N MET A 41 1.06 3.53 12.57
CA MET A 41 0.09 3.98 13.59
C MET A 41 -1.20 3.15 13.63
N ARG A 42 -1.54 2.42 12.56
CA ARG A 42 -2.65 1.46 12.42
C ARG A 42 -4.06 2.04 12.57
N SER A 43 -4.24 3.23 13.12
CA SER A 43 -5.54 3.89 13.25
C SER A 43 -5.39 5.40 13.25
N ILE A 44 -6.45 6.09 12.83
CA ILE A 44 -6.51 7.56 12.86
C ILE A 44 -6.45 8.09 14.30
N GLN A 45 -6.98 7.35 15.27
CA GLN A 45 -6.94 7.74 16.67
C GLN A 45 -5.50 7.76 17.20
N ALA A 46 -4.70 6.74 16.87
CA ALA A 46 -3.29 6.71 17.25
C ALA A 46 -2.50 7.88 16.62
N ILE A 47 -2.82 8.25 15.38
CA ILE A 47 -2.22 9.43 14.71
C ILE A 47 -2.63 10.72 15.43
N ARG A 48 -3.90 10.86 15.77
CA ARG A 48 -4.45 12.03 16.46
C ARG A 48 -3.85 12.24 17.85
N ASP A 49 -3.62 11.13 18.57
CA ASP A 49 -3.11 11.15 19.93
C ASP A 49 -1.57 11.28 19.99
N SER A 50 -0.89 11.26 18.83
CA SER A 50 0.55 11.36 18.73
C SER A 50 1.06 12.78 18.84
N ASN A 51 2.29 12.93 19.32
CA ASN A 51 3.04 14.18 19.27
C ASN A 51 4.05 14.18 18.11
N SER A 52 4.63 15.37 17.83
CA SER A 52 5.59 15.54 16.73
C SER A 52 6.83 14.63 16.90
N GLU A 53 7.30 14.43 18.12
CA GLU A 53 8.49 13.62 18.40
C GLU A 53 8.27 12.13 18.09
N SER A 54 7.11 11.59 18.47
CA SER A 54 6.76 10.20 18.19
C SER A 54 6.53 9.95 16.71
N LEU A 55 5.93 10.90 15.98
CA LEU A 55 5.73 10.81 14.55
C LEU A 55 7.05 10.83 13.77
N GLN A 56 8.06 11.55 14.25
CA GLN A 56 9.40 11.59 13.63
C GLN A 56 10.18 10.29 13.76
N GLN A 57 9.76 9.35 14.62
CA GLN A 57 10.37 8.01 14.68
C GLN A 57 9.93 7.12 13.50
N ILE A 58 8.90 7.52 12.78
CA ILE A 58 8.42 6.80 11.60
C ILE A 58 9.32 7.14 10.41
N PRO A 59 9.81 6.13 9.65
CA PRO A 59 10.63 6.37 8.46
C PRO A 59 9.97 7.39 7.50
N GLU A 60 10.75 8.30 6.95
CA GLU A 60 10.33 9.33 5.99
C GLU A 60 9.43 10.45 6.58
N ILE A 61 9.13 10.43 7.87
CA ILE A 61 8.41 11.51 8.54
C ILE A 61 9.41 12.40 9.29
N GLY A 62 9.76 13.52 8.64
CA GLY A 62 10.56 14.57 9.27
C GLY A 62 9.71 15.57 10.07
N ALA A 63 10.37 16.50 10.75
CA ALA A 63 9.73 17.51 11.61
C ALA A 63 8.60 18.26 10.90
N VAL A 64 8.81 18.72 9.67
CA VAL A 64 7.81 19.48 8.89
C VAL A 64 6.52 18.68 8.66
N ILE A 65 6.64 17.37 8.38
CA ILE A 65 5.49 16.50 8.16
C ILE A 65 4.81 16.20 9.49
N ALA A 66 5.57 15.88 10.52
CA ALA A 66 5.07 15.62 11.86
C ALA A 66 4.28 16.80 12.43
N ASP A 67 4.82 18.01 12.33
CA ASP A 67 4.17 19.25 12.76
C ASP A 67 2.88 19.49 11.97
N SER A 68 2.90 19.27 10.65
CA SER A 68 1.70 19.41 9.81
C SER A 68 0.57 18.44 10.21
N ILE A 69 0.91 17.22 10.64
CA ILE A 69 -0.05 16.22 11.13
C ILE A 69 -0.64 16.69 12.45
N VAL A 70 0.21 17.09 13.40
CA VAL A 70 -0.23 17.58 14.72
C VAL A 70 -1.13 18.81 14.58
N ASP A 71 -0.73 19.78 13.75
CA ASP A 71 -1.50 21.01 13.54
C ASP A 71 -2.84 20.74 12.84
N PHE A 72 -2.89 19.77 11.94
CA PHE A 72 -4.14 19.34 11.31
C PHE A 72 -5.16 18.89 12.35
N PHE A 73 -4.75 18.08 13.34
CA PHE A 73 -5.64 17.56 14.37
C PHE A 73 -5.88 18.52 15.55
N LYS A 74 -5.05 19.54 15.73
CA LYS A 74 -5.34 20.63 16.67
C LYS A 74 -6.52 21.50 16.21
N ASN A 75 -6.78 21.55 14.90
CA ASN A 75 -7.94 22.26 14.36
C ASN A 75 -9.21 21.43 14.62
N ALA A 76 -10.12 21.97 15.41
CA ALA A 76 -11.38 21.31 15.77
C ALA A 76 -12.26 20.97 14.55
N GLU A 77 -12.29 21.84 13.53
CA GLU A 77 -13.06 21.63 12.30
C GLU A 77 -12.56 20.39 11.54
N ASN A 78 -11.24 20.21 11.42
CA ASN A 78 -10.65 19.03 10.81
C ASN A 78 -11.00 17.76 11.57
N GLY A 79 -10.93 17.82 12.91
CA GLY A 79 -11.34 16.72 13.78
C GLY A 79 -12.80 16.33 13.59
N GLU A 80 -13.70 17.32 13.46
CA GLU A 80 -15.11 17.09 13.19
C GLU A 80 -15.35 16.47 11.82
N ILE A 81 -14.69 16.94 10.76
CA ILE A 81 -14.76 16.35 9.42
C ILE A 81 -14.35 14.88 9.46
N VAL A 82 -13.24 14.54 10.11
CA VAL A 82 -12.78 13.14 10.26
C VAL A 82 -13.81 12.31 11.02
N ASN A 83 -14.38 12.82 12.12
CA ASN A 83 -15.41 12.12 12.89
C ASN A 83 -16.67 11.85 12.03
N ARG A 84 -17.11 12.81 11.23
CA ARG A 84 -18.24 12.65 10.30
C ARG A 84 -17.93 11.58 9.24
N MET A 85 -16.73 11.59 8.65
CA MET A 85 -16.32 10.56 7.70
C MET A 85 -16.32 9.16 8.34
N MET A 86 -15.85 9.03 9.58
CA MET A 86 -15.94 7.78 10.35
C MET A 86 -17.38 7.33 10.55
N ALA A 87 -18.26 8.24 10.92
CA ALA A 87 -19.69 7.94 11.10
C ALA A 87 -20.38 7.49 9.80
N HIS A 88 -19.90 7.94 8.64
CA HIS A 88 -20.36 7.50 7.32
C HIS A 88 -19.71 6.20 6.82
N GLY A 89 -18.87 5.56 7.62
CA GLY A 89 -18.34 4.22 7.36
C GLY A 89 -17.03 4.16 6.55
N LEU A 90 -16.30 5.27 6.41
CA LEU A 90 -14.97 5.23 5.81
C LEU A 90 -13.98 4.50 6.72
N GLN A 91 -12.98 3.86 6.13
CA GLN A 91 -12.01 3.03 6.86
C GLN A 91 -10.92 3.91 7.49
N PHE A 92 -10.92 4.02 8.81
CA PHE A 92 -9.92 4.78 9.59
C PHE A 92 -9.05 3.90 10.50
N LYS A 93 -9.07 2.60 10.23
CA LYS A 93 -8.20 1.61 10.87
C LYS A 93 -7.70 0.64 9.81
N LEU A 94 -6.48 0.15 9.99
CA LEU A 94 -6.07 -1.06 9.29
C LEU A 94 -6.90 -2.22 9.82
N ASN A 95 -7.66 -2.89 8.95
CA ASN A 95 -8.30 -4.15 9.29
C ASN A 95 -7.23 -5.16 9.67
N ASN A 96 -7.49 -6.01 10.67
CA ASN A 96 -6.52 -7.02 11.12
C ASN A 96 -6.08 -7.96 10.00
N ASP A 97 -6.91 -8.18 8.99
CA ASP A 97 -6.56 -8.93 7.78
C ASP A 97 -5.54 -8.18 6.89
N GLN A 98 -5.48 -6.84 6.99
CA GLN A 98 -4.46 -6.00 6.32
C GLN A 98 -3.27 -5.68 7.24
N ALA A 99 -3.44 -5.82 8.55
CA ALA A 99 -2.41 -5.58 9.55
C ALA A 99 -1.46 -6.77 9.74
N ALA A 100 -1.90 -7.96 9.38
CA ALA A 100 -1.01 -9.05 9.07
C ALA A 100 -0.50 -8.87 7.62
N VAL A 101 0.33 -7.86 7.40
CA VAL A 101 1.38 -8.03 6.40
C VAL A 101 2.10 -9.28 6.86
N SER A 102 1.75 -10.42 6.28
CA SER A 102 2.44 -11.64 6.60
C SER A 102 3.89 -11.33 6.27
N SER A 103 4.77 -11.37 7.25
CA SER A 103 6.21 -11.13 7.06
C SER A 103 6.85 -12.21 6.19
N LYS A 104 6.05 -13.14 5.69
CA LYS A 104 6.46 -14.28 4.86
C LYS A 104 7.22 -13.85 3.61
N LEU A 105 6.85 -12.72 3.00
CA LEU A 105 7.51 -12.20 1.80
C LEU A 105 8.33 -10.92 2.05
N SER A 106 8.68 -10.60 3.30
CA SER A 106 9.41 -9.36 3.64
C SER A 106 10.79 -9.24 2.98
N GLU A 107 11.41 -10.35 2.64
CA GLU A 107 12.69 -10.39 1.95
C GLU A 107 12.57 -10.38 0.42
N TYR A 108 11.34 -10.48 -0.10
CA TYR A 108 11.12 -10.55 -1.53
C TYR A 108 11.02 -9.14 -2.16
N ARG A 109 11.88 -8.90 -3.14
CA ARG A 109 11.79 -7.78 -4.08
C ARG A 109 11.36 -8.30 -5.44
N ILE A 110 10.11 -8.01 -5.81
CA ILE A 110 9.44 -8.64 -6.95
C ILE A 110 9.24 -7.65 -8.09
N VAL A 111 9.60 -8.05 -9.28
CA VAL A 111 9.27 -7.34 -10.53
C VAL A 111 8.12 -8.05 -11.21
N ILE A 112 7.07 -7.32 -11.56
CA ILE A 112 5.93 -7.80 -12.34
C ILE A 112 6.09 -7.30 -13.78
N THR A 113 6.00 -8.20 -14.77
CA THR A 113 6.14 -7.87 -16.19
C THR A 113 5.18 -8.68 -17.05
N GLY A 114 4.69 -8.10 -18.15
CA GLY A 114 3.70 -8.75 -19.02
C GLY A 114 2.27 -8.49 -18.59
N THR A 115 1.34 -9.16 -19.27
CA THR A 115 -0.11 -9.13 -19.07
C THR A 115 -0.55 -10.41 -18.39
N PHE A 116 -1.50 -10.35 -17.48
CA PHE A 116 -2.00 -11.50 -16.72
C PHE A 116 -3.47 -11.72 -17.08
N SER A 117 -3.89 -12.98 -17.19
CA SER A 117 -5.26 -13.35 -17.54
C SER A 117 -6.17 -13.39 -16.31
N GLY A 118 -5.65 -13.88 -15.18
CA GLY A 118 -6.39 -14.05 -13.92
C GLY A 118 -6.25 -12.90 -12.94
N TRP A 119 -5.37 -11.93 -13.21
CA TRP A 119 -5.06 -10.83 -12.31
C TRP A 119 -4.88 -9.52 -13.08
N SER A 120 -5.44 -8.43 -12.59
CA SER A 120 -4.92 -7.13 -13.00
C SER A 120 -3.53 -6.92 -12.36
N ARG A 121 -2.69 -6.15 -13.03
CA ARG A 121 -1.34 -5.85 -12.50
C ARG A 121 -1.39 -5.20 -11.11
N GLU A 122 -2.42 -4.42 -10.86
CA GLU A 122 -2.61 -3.69 -9.62
C GLU A 122 -3.09 -4.61 -8.49
N GLU A 123 -3.99 -5.54 -8.78
CA GLU A 123 -4.43 -6.57 -7.84
C GLU A 123 -3.29 -7.49 -7.43
N LEU A 124 -2.49 -7.96 -8.41
CA LEU A 124 -1.32 -8.79 -8.13
C LEU A 124 -0.27 -8.04 -7.29
N LYS A 125 -0.01 -6.78 -7.62
CA LYS A 125 0.86 -5.91 -6.84
C LYS A 125 0.37 -5.76 -5.40
N ASN A 126 -0.91 -5.44 -5.23
CA ASN A 126 -1.51 -5.25 -3.91
C ASN A 126 -1.44 -6.53 -3.07
N LYS A 127 -1.72 -7.69 -3.65
CA LYS A 127 -1.64 -8.99 -2.97
C LYS A 127 -0.22 -9.30 -2.49
N LEU A 128 0.79 -9.07 -3.33
CA LEU A 128 2.20 -9.28 -2.98
C LEU A 128 2.65 -8.32 -1.86
N GLU A 129 2.27 -7.05 -1.95
CA GLU A 129 2.60 -6.04 -0.95
C GLU A 129 1.88 -6.29 0.38
N GLN A 130 0.63 -6.76 0.36
CA GLN A 130 -0.10 -7.21 1.54
C GLN A 130 0.57 -8.41 2.21
N SER A 131 1.26 -9.24 1.44
CA SER A 131 2.03 -10.39 1.95
C SER A 131 3.46 -10.03 2.40
N GLY A 132 3.82 -8.74 2.35
CA GLY A 132 5.10 -8.22 2.82
C GLY A 132 6.15 -7.99 1.73
N ALA A 133 5.91 -8.41 0.48
CA ALA A 133 6.87 -8.21 -0.60
C ALA A 133 7.00 -6.73 -0.99
N GLN A 134 8.17 -6.34 -1.44
CA GLN A 134 8.40 -5.05 -2.07
C GLN A 134 8.31 -5.18 -3.59
N THR A 135 7.29 -4.58 -4.22
CA THR A 135 7.22 -4.54 -5.68
C THR A 135 8.07 -3.41 -6.25
N VAL A 136 8.85 -3.72 -7.29
CA VAL A 136 9.76 -2.77 -7.95
C VAL A 136 9.54 -2.78 -9.46
N THR A 137 9.82 -1.67 -10.12
CA THR A 137 9.56 -1.49 -11.55
C THR A 137 10.69 -2.00 -12.45
N SER A 138 11.90 -2.12 -11.91
CA SER A 138 13.11 -2.51 -12.67
C SER A 138 13.85 -3.66 -12.01
N VAL A 139 14.43 -4.55 -12.83
CA VAL A 139 15.27 -5.66 -12.37
C VAL A 139 16.64 -5.13 -11.95
N SER A 140 17.13 -5.52 -10.78
CA SER A 140 18.43 -5.17 -10.23
C SER A 140 19.01 -6.33 -9.43
N LYS A 141 20.27 -6.23 -8.99
CA LYS A 141 20.91 -7.25 -8.11
C LYS A 141 20.16 -7.49 -6.79
N LYS A 142 19.27 -6.56 -6.40
CA LYS A 142 18.43 -6.70 -5.21
C LYS A 142 17.08 -7.36 -5.49
N THR A 143 16.75 -7.64 -6.76
CA THR A 143 15.51 -8.32 -7.15
C THR A 143 15.65 -9.80 -6.83
N THR A 144 14.66 -10.38 -6.14
CA THR A 144 14.65 -11.79 -5.74
C THR A 144 13.79 -12.66 -6.64
N LEU A 145 12.76 -12.06 -7.27
CA LEU A 145 11.80 -12.77 -8.11
C LEU A 145 11.29 -11.87 -9.23
N VAL A 146 11.11 -12.46 -10.42
CA VAL A 146 10.37 -11.84 -11.52
C VAL A 146 9.13 -12.67 -11.82
N ILE A 147 7.96 -12.04 -11.84
CA ILE A 147 6.69 -12.66 -12.24
C ILE A 147 6.38 -12.20 -13.65
N ALA A 148 6.32 -13.15 -14.58
CA ALA A 148 6.12 -12.93 -16.00
C ALA A 148 4.74 -13.44 -16.44
N GLY A 149 3.88 -12.53 -16.90
CA GLY A 149 2.65 -12.88 -17.64
C GLY A 149 2.91 -13.09 -19.12
N SER A 150 1.86 -12.99 -19.93
CA SER A 150 1.97 -13.00 -21.39
C SER A 150 2.67 -11.72 -21.88
N ASP A 151 3.47 -11.84 -22.94
CA ASP A 151 4.26 -10.75 -23.52
C ASP A 151 5.11 -9.97 -22.50
N PRO A 152 5.97 -10.64 -21.72
CA PRO A 152 6.81 -9.98 -20.76
C PRO A 152 7.85 -9.11 -21.46
N GLY A 153 8.16 -7.93 -20.91
CA GLY A 153 9.15 -7.03 -21.50
C GLY A 153 10.52 -7.72 -21.63
N PRO A 154 11.06 -7.85 -22.87
CA PRO A 154 12.25 -8.66 -23.15
C PRO A 154 13.48 -8.22 -22.38
N GLU A 155 13.64 -6.93 -22.14
CA GLU A 155 14.77 -6.39 -21.36
C GLU A 155 14.75 -6.86 -19.88
N LYS A 156 13.55 -6.98 -19.29
CA LYS A 156 13.41 -7.43 -17.91
C LYS A 156 13.74 -8.91 -17.77
N ILE A 157 13.30 -9.73 -18.74
CA ILE A 157 13.58 -11.17 -18.77
C ILE A 157 15.09 -11.40 -19.00
N LYS A 158 15.69 -10.70 -19.98
CA LYS A 158 17.13 -10.78 -20.23
C LYS A 158 17.93 -10.40 -19.00
N LYS A 159 17.58 -9.30 -18.36
CA LYS A 159 18.29 -8.82 -17.17
C LYS A 159 18.12 -9.74 -15.96
N ALA A 160 16.97 -10.43 -15.84
CA ALA A 160 16.75 -11.45 -14.82
C ALA A 160 17.65 -12.67 -15.07
N ALA A 161 17.78 -13.11 -16.31
CA ALA A 161 18.69 -14.19 -16.70
C ALA A 161 20.16 -13.83 -16.45
N ASP A 162 20.59 -12.64 -16.86
CA ASP A 162 21.97 -12.14 -16.65
C ASP A 162 22.35 -12.07 -15.15
N LEU A 163 21.36 -11.85 -14.27
CA LEU A 163 21.55 -11.76 -12.82
C LEU A 163 21.19 -13.05 -12.07
N ASN A 164 20.89 -14.16 -12.78
CA ASN A 164 20.43 -15.43 -12.21
C ASN A 164 19.23 -15.30 -11.26
N ILE A 165 18.29 -14.40 -11.58
CA ILE A 165 17.10 -14.17 -10.78
C ILE A 165 16.00 -15.14 -11.25
N LYS A 166 15.32 -15.79 -10.30
CA LYS A 166 14.21 -16.70 -10.57
C LYS A 166 13.07 -15.96 -11.30
N VAL A 167 12.63 -16.53 -12.41
CA VAL A 167 11.46 -16.06 -13.16
C VAL A 167 10.36 -17.12 -13.04
N ILE A 168 9.16 -16.73 -12.65
CA ILE A 168 7.98 -17.59 -12.64
C ILE A 168 6.93 -17.06 -13.60
N SER A 169 6.21 -17.98 -14.24
CA SER A 169 5.08 -17.65 -15.13
C SER A 169 3.78 -17.49 -14.34
N GLU A 170 2.75 -16.95 -14.99
CA GLU A 170 1.39 -16.87 -14.41
C GLU A 170 0.86 -18.22 -13.94
N VAL A 171 1.12 -19.29 -14.70
CA VAL A 171 0.70 -20.66 -14.35
C VAL A 171 1.36 -21.15 -13.05
N GLN A 172 2.59 -20.74 -12.80
CA GLN A 172 3.34 -21.12 -11.59
C GLN A 172 3.01 -20.24 -10.39
N LEU A 173 2.31 -19.13 -10.60
CA LEU A 173 2.04 -18.13 -9.57
C LEU A 173 1.16 -18.68 -8.43
N GLU A 174 0.13 -19.45 -8.76
CA GLU A 174 -0.77 -20.03 -7.76
C GLU A 174 -0.05 -21.06 -6.89
N ALA A 175 0.74 -21.93 -7.50
CA ALA A 175 1.57 -22.90 -6.76
C ALA A 175 2.58 -22.16 -5.86
N TRP A 176 3.20 -21.12 -6.38
CA TRP A 176 4.15 -20.30 -5.64
C TRP A 176 3.48 -19.57 -4.46
N PHE A 177 2.25 -19.07 -4.63
CA PHE A 177 1.48 -18.50 -3.53
C PHE A 177 1.17 -19.52 -2.45
N THR A 178 0.78 -20.74 -2.83
CA THR A 178 0.51 -21.82 -1.89
C THR A 178 1.74 -22.18 -1.07
N GLU A 179 2.91 -22.25 -1.70
CA GLU A 179 4.17 -22.60 -1.03
C GLU A 179 4.68 -21.48 -0.09
N ASN A 180 4.44 -20.22 -0.41
CA ASN A 180 5.05 -19.09 0.28
C ASN A 180 4.08 -18.24 1.14
N LEU A 181 2.75 -18.42 0.99
CA LEU A 181 1.73 -17.67 1.72
C LEU A 181 0.89 -18.54 2.68
N LEU A 182 0.85 -19.84 2.51
CA LEU A 182 0.22 -20.78 3.45
C LEU A 182 1.24 -21.34 4.44
#